data_c6f6897a0c3e5c0fe6b9a72cd9823cfe
#
_entry.id   c6f6897a0c3e5c0fe6b9a72cd9823cfe
#
_cell.length_a   1.000
_cell.length_b   1.000
_cell.length_c   1.000
_cell.angle_alpha   90.00
_cell.angle_beta   90.00
_cell.angle_gamma   90.00
#
_symmetry.space_group_name_H-M   'P 1'
#
loop_
_entity.id
_entity.type
_entity.pdbx_description
1 polymer ?
#
loop_
_entity_poly.entity_id
_entity_poly.type
_entity_poly.pdbx_seq_one_letter_code
_entity_poly.pdbx_strand_id
1 'polypeptide(L)'
;MLYTDKYMAAYVLTHQLIALLIPGRRYMDLCECYMLSAIIYYKMKNMEGMCEELSKAIALAKRCGYIRLLADTGNCMVQMLAIYQKEYEEDSFISEIKELAYSVGTYFPDYLKSPYEYYEPLTQMEEKVFRLMAQGLSNDDIARQLGKKPGTVKFHSCNIFRKLQVPTRQEAVER
;
A
#
# COMPACT_ATOMS: atom_id res chain seq x y z
N MET A 1 2.40 -11.54 -8.99
CA MET A 1 1.05 -11.82 -9.47
C MET A 1 -0.02 -11.64 -8.39
N LEU A 2 0.10 -12.20 -7.17
CA LEU A 2 -0.90 -12.08 -6.09
C LEU A 2 -1.14 -10.65 -5.54
N TYR A 3 -0.20 -9.73 -5.67
CA TYR A 3 -0.34 -8.35 -5.22
C TYR A 3 -1.24 -7.52 -6.14
N THR A 4 -1.20 -7.79 -7.44
CA THR A 4 -2.01 -7.08 -8.45
C THR A 4 -3.50 -7.37 -8.27
N ASP A 5 -3.86 -8.59 -7.88
CA ASP A 5 -5.26 -9.00 -7.73
C ASP A 5 -5.97 -8.28 -6.56
N LYS A 6 -5.23 -7.98 -5.47
CA LYS A 6 -5.79 -7.23 -4.33
C LYS A 6 -6.09 -5.77 -4.69
N TYR A 7 -5.19 -5.12 -5.43
CA TYR A 7 -5.42 -3.75 -5.89
C TYR A 7 -6.53 -3.68 -6.93
N MET A 8 -6.65 -4.69 -7.80
CA MET A 8 -7.74 -4.76 -8.77
C MET A 8 -9.11 -4.90 -8.09
N ALA A 9 -9.23 -5.71 -7.04
CA ALA A 9 -10.48 -5.81 -6.29
C ALA A 9 -10.85 -4.49 -5.61
N ALA A 10 -9.87 -3.81 -4.99
CA ALA A 10 -10.06 -2.49 -4.39
C ALA A 10 -10.45 -1.43 -5.44
N TYR A 11 -9.80 -1.47 -6.61
CA TYR A 11 -10.12 -0.61 -7.75
C TYR A 11 -11.57 -0.76 -8.20
N VAL A 12 -12.01 -1.99 -8.45
CA VAL A 12 -13.38 -2.27 -8.89
C VAL A 12 -14.39 -1.77 -7.86
N LEU A 13 -14.15 -2.06 -6.57
CA LEU A 13 -15.04 -1.62 -5.50
C LEU A 13 -15.11 -0.08 -5.41
N THR A 14 -13.97 0.60 -5.48
CA THR A 14 -13.90 2.06 -5.40
C THR A 14 -14.67 2.70 -6.56
N HIS A 15 -14.51 2.18 -7.79
CA HIS A 15 -15.24 2.68 -8.96
C HIS A 15 -16.76 2.41 -8.89
N GLN A 16 -17.17 1.27 -8.33
CA GLN A 16 -18.59 1.01 -8.07
C GLN A 16 -19.17 2.00 -7.04
N LEU A 17 -18.42 2.32 -5.98
CA LEU A 17 -18.82 3.34 -4.99
C LEU A 17 -18.93 4.72 -5.63
N ILE A 18 -17.96 5.13 -6.46
CA ILE A 18 -18.01 6.41 -7.18
C ILE A 18 -19.32 6.51 -8.00
N ALA A 19 -19.67 5.47 -8.76
CA ALA A 19 -20.89 5.45 -9.56
C ALA A 19 -22.17 5.62 -8.72
N LEU A 20 -22.19 5.08 -7.49
CA LEU A 20 -23.31 5.23 -6.57
C LEU A 20 -23.36 6.61 -5.87
N LEU A 21 -22.20 7.24 -5.63
CA LEU A 21 -22.09 8.47 -4.88
C LEU A 21 -22.39 9.72 -5.72
N ILE A 22 -22.14 9.67 -7.03
CA ILE A 22 -22.38 10.81 -7.94
C ILE A 22 -23.83 11.28 -7.91
N PRO A 23 -24.86 10.41 -8.08
CA PRO A 23 -26.27 10.84 -8.03
C PRO A 23 -26.68 11.39 -6.67
N GLY A 24 -26.10 10.84 -5.59
CA GLY A 24 -26.42 11.20 -4.21
C GLY A 24 -25.84 12.52 -3.71
N ARG A 25 -25.02 13.21 -4.51
CA ARG A 25 -24.31 14.45 -4.16
C ARG A 25 -23.49 14.35 -2.86
N ARG A 26 -23.01 13.17 -2.52
CA ARG A 26 -22.18 12.92 -1.32
C ARG A 26 -20.74 13.31 -1.61
N TYR A 27 -20.47 14.61 -1.67
CA TYR A 27 -19.21 15.15 -2.16
C TYR A 27 -17.99 14.76 -1.32
N MET A 28 -18.13 14.62 0.00
CA MET A 28 -17.03 14.23 0.87
C MET A 28 -16.62 12.78 0.59
N ASP A 29 -17.59 11.87 0.58
CA ASP A 29 -17.31 10.45 0.29
C ASP A 29 -16.80 10.26 -1.14
N LEU A 30 -17.31 11.05 -2.09
CA LEU A 30 -16.84 11.04 -3.47
C LEU A 30 -15.38 11.51 -3.58
N CYS A 31 -15.01 12.56 -2.85
CA CYS A 31 -13.64 13.05 -2.78
C CYS A 31 -12.70 11.99 -2.19
N GLU A 32 -13.13 11.32 -1.12
CA GLU A 32 -12.40 10.21 -0.51
C GLU A 32 -12.22 9.04 -1.49
N CYS A 33 -13.26 8.67 -2.22
CA CYS A 33 -13.17 7.62 -3.24
C CYS A 33 -12.20 7.97 -4.37
N TYR A 34 -12.20 9.20 -4.87
CA TYR A 34 -11.23 9.64 -5.86
C TYR A 34 -9.79 9.61 -5.32
N MET A 35 -9.59 10.06 -4.09
CA MET A 35 -8.29 9.98 -3.42
C MET A 35 -7.82 8.53 -3.26
N LEU A 36 -8.69 7.64 -2.79
CA LEU A 36 -8.37 6.21 -2.66
C LEU A 36 -8.06 5.58 -4.02
N SER A 37 -8.82 5.93 -5.07
CA SER A 37 -8.55 5.49 -6.43
C SER A 37 -7.16 5.94 -6.91
N ALA A 38 -6.78 7.20 -6.65
CA ALA A 38 -5.45 7.71 -6.96
C ALA A 38 -4.35 6.93 -6.23
N ILE A 39 -4.55 6.60 -4.94
CA ILE A 39 -3.61 5.77 -4.18
C ILE A 39 -3.48 4.37 -4.78
N ILE A 40 -4.58 3.75 -5.18
CA ILE A 40 -4.60 2.43 -5.82
C ILE A 40 -3.78 2.47 -7.12
N TYR A 41 -4.02 3.44 -7.99
CA TYR A 41 -3.25 3.62 -9.22
C TYR A 41 -1.76 3.86 -8.95
N TYR A 42 -1.44 4.68 -7.93
CA TYR A 42 -0.06 4.91 -7.50
C TYR A 42 0.64 3.60 -7.08
N LYS A 43 -0.03 2.77 -6.28
CA LYS A 43 0.47 1.46 -5.87
C LYS A 43 0.62 0.48 -7.04
N MET A 44 -0.26 0.56 -8.02
CA MET A 44 -0.20 -0.20 -9.27
C MET A 44 0.87 0.31 -10.26
N LYS A 45 1.57 1.40 -9.92
CA LYS A 45 2.56 2.07 -10.81
C LYS A 45 1.95 2.67 -12.08
N ASN A 46 0.66 2.93 -12.09
CA ASN A 46 -0.02 3.66 -13.16
C ASN A 46 -0.11 5.14 -12.79
N MET A 47 0.89 5.93 -13.25
CA MET A 47 1.01 7.35 -12.87
C MET A 47 -0.02 8.21 -13.58
N GLU A 48 -0.40 7.88 -14.81
CA GLU A 48 -1.43 8.59 -15.58
C GLU A 48 -2.79 8.48 -14.87
N GLY A 49 -3.25 7.28 -14.56
CA GLY A 49 -4.49 7.07 -13.82
C GLY A 49 -4.45 7.70 -12.42
N MET A 50 -3.30 7.69 -11.76
CA MET A 50 -3.11 8.36 -10.47
C MET A 50 -3.32 9.88 -10.61
N CYS A 51 -2.72 10.53 -11.60
CA CYS A 51 -2.88 11.96 -11.83
C CYS A 51 -4.33 12.33 -12.18
N GLU A 52 -5.00 11.52 -13.00
CA GLU A 52 -6.39 11.74 -13.36
C GLU A 52 -7.34 11.72 -12.14
N GLU A 53 -7.25 10.69 -11.32
CA GLU A 53 -8.10 10.54 -10.13
C GLU A 53 -7.75 11.58 -9.05
N LEU A 54 -6.45 11.88 -8.88
CA LEU A 54 -5.99 12.91 -7.96
C LEU A 54 -6.49 14.29 -8.37
N SER A 55 -6.51 14.60 -9.66
CA SER A 55 -7.07 15.85 -10.19
C SER A 55 -8.55 16.02 -9.82
N LYS A 56 -9.35 14.96 -9.95
CA LYS A 56 -10.76 14.95 -9.55
C LYS A 56 -10.93 15.19 -8.04
N ALA A 57 -10.09 14.52 -7.22
CA ALA A 57 -10.08 14.70 -5.78
C ALA A 57 -9.73 16.13 -5.37
N ILE A 58 -8.66 16.70 -5.96
CA ILE A 58 -8.20 18.08 -5.69
C ILE A 58 -9.28 19.09 -6.10
N ALA A 59 -9.86 18.95 -7.30
CA ALA A 59 -10.90 19.85 -7.78
C ALA A 59 -12.13 19.85 -6.83
N LEU A 60 -12.53 18.69 -6.35
CA LEU A 60 -13.66 18.55 -5.43
C LEU A 60 -13.32 19.09 -4.04
N ALA A 61 -12.13 18.78 -3.53
CA ALA A 61 -11.63 19.28 -2.25
C ALA A 61 -11.50 20.80 -2.25
N LYS A 62 -10.99 21.40 -3.32
CA LYS A 62 -10.88 22.85 -3.49
C LYS A 62 -12.25 23.53 -3.48
N ARG A 63 -13.25 22.95 -4.16
CA ARG A 63 -14.61 23.46 -4.21
C ARG A 63 -15.33 23.41 -2.87
N CYS A 64 -15.09 22.33 -2.07
CA CYS A 64 -15.82 22.05 -0.85
C CYS A 64 -15.03 22.35 0.43
N GLY A 65 -13.76 22.75 0.33
CA GLY A 65 -12.90 23.03 1.49
C GLY A 65 -12.36 21.78 2.20
N TYR A 66 -12.26 20.61 1.52
CA TYR A 66 -11.87 19.33 2.14
C TYR A 66 -10.35 19.12 2.16
N ILE A 67 -9.56 20.14 2.50
CA ILE A 67 -8.11 20.10 2.46
C ILE A 67 -7.54 18.97 3.35
N ARG A 68 -8.08 18.83 4.57
CA ARG A 68 -7.63 17.82 5.54
C ARG A 68 -7.84 16.40 5.05
N LEU A 69 -8.91 16.15 4.30
CA LEU A 69 -9.19 14.83 3.74
C LEU A 69 -8.03 14.32 2.87
N LEU A 70 -7.43 15.21 2.08
CA LEU A 70 -6.26 14.89 1.25
C LEU A 70 -4.97 14.88 2.08
N ALA A 71 -4.77 15.91 2.91
CA ALA A 71 -3.54 16.08 3.68
C ALA A 71 -3.30 14.96 4.69
N ASP A 72 -4.35 14.41 5.30
CA ASP A 72 -4.24 13.36 6.32
C ASP A 72 -3.71 12.02 5.78
N THR A 73 -3.58 11.87 4.46
CA THR A 73 -2.84 10.75 3.84
C THR A 73 -1.31 10.85 4.00
N GLY A 74 -0.81 11.98 4.48
CA GLY A 74 0.59 12.15 4.88
C GLY A 74 1.59 11.95 3.74
N ASN A 75 2.65 11.20 4.00
CA ASN A 75 3.75 10.99 3.06
C ASN A 75 3.31 10.44 1.69
N CYS A 76 2.23 9.67 1.63
CA CYS A 76 1.69 9.18 0.37
C CYS A 76 1.22 10.34 -0.52
N MET A 77 0.51 11.32 0.06
CA MET A 77 0.08 12.52 -0.66
C MET A 77 1.27 13.34 -1.14
N VAL A 78 2.29 13.55 -0.29
CA VAL A 78 3.50 14.28 -0.69
C VAL A 78 4.16 13.65 -1.93
N GLN A 79 4.26 12.33 -1.96
CA GLN A 79 4.85 11.60 -3.10
C GLN A 79 3.98 11.70 -4.37
N MET A 80 2.66 11.57 -4.24
CA MET A 80 1.74 11.70 -5.38
C MET A 80 1.73 13.13 -5.93
N LEU A 81 1.73 14.15 -5.06
CA LEU A 81 1.80 15.55 -5.48
C LEU A 81 3.11 15.89 -6.17
N ALA A 82 4.24 15.31 -5.75
CA ALA A 82 5.53 15.49 -6.41
C ALA A 82 5.55 14.94 -7.85
N ILE A 83 4.73 13.92 -8.15
CA ILE A 83 4.55 13.41 -9.51
C ILE A 83 3.57 14.28 -10.27
N TYR A 84 2.45 14.62 -9.65
CA TYR A 84 1.38 15.45 -10.21
C TYR A 84 1.90 16.82 -10.70
N GLN A 85 2.74 17.48 -9.91
CA GLN A 85 3.32 18.80 -10.21
C GLN A 85 4.30 18.79 -11.40
N LYS A 86 4.65 17.65 -11.96
CA LYS A 86 5.45 17.60 -13.21
C LYS A 86 4.62 17.89 -14.46
N GLU A 87 3.32 17.65 -14.39
CA GLU A 87 2.40 17.75 -15.51
C GLU A 87 1.35 18.86 -15.32
N TYR A 88 1.10 19.24 -14.07
CA TYR A 88 0.06 20.22 -13.71
C TYR A 88 0.67 21.40 -12.96
N GLU A 89 0.15 22.59 -13.24
CA GLU A 89 0.60 23.82 -12.58
C GLU A 89 0.31 23.77 -11.06
N GLU A 90 1.27 24.29 -10.31
CA GLU A 90 1.13 24.44 -8.87
C GLU A 90 0.22 25.64 -8.55
N ASP A 91 -0.79 25.42 -7.71
CA ASP A 91 -1.59 26.49 -7.14
C ASP A 91 -1.45 26.52 -5.60
N SER A 92 -1.93 27.61 -4.99
CA SER A 92 -1.82 27.81 -3.54
C SER A 92 -2.51 26.70 -2.73
N PHE A 93 -3.58 26.11 -3.26
CA PHE A 93 -4.30 25.02 -2.58
C PHE A 93 -3.49 23.72 -2.57
N ILE A 94 -2.79 23.42 -3.66
CA ILE A 94 -1.90 22.25 -3.75
C ILE A 94 -0.71 22.42 -2.80
N SER A 95 -0.14 23.63 -2.74
CA SER A 95 0.96 23.94 -1.81
C SER A 95 0.52 23.77 -0.36
N GLU A 96 -0.68 24.20 0.00
CA GLU A 96 -1.25 24.05 1.33
C GLU A 96 -1.50 22.57 1.69
N ILE A 97 -2.05 21.76 0.76
CA ILE A 97 -2.17 20.30 0.96
C ILE A 97 -0.81 19.69 1.22
N LYS A 98 0.22 20.07 0.45
CA LYS A 98 1.57 19.52 0.54
C LYS A 98 2.21 19.82 1.90
N GLU A 99 2.11 21.05 2.38
CA GLU A 99 2.62 21.45 3.70
C GLU A 99 1.94 20.69 4.83
N LEU A 100 0.60 20.61 4.81
CA LEU A 100 -0.16 19.86 5.79
C LEU A 100 0.16 18.36 5.74
N ALA A 101 0.24 17.79 4.55
CA ALA A 101 0.56 16.38 4.37
C ALA A 101 1.98 16.04 4.84
N TYR A 102 2.93 16.94 4.60
CA TYR A 102 4.30 16.80 5.13
C TYR A 102 4.33 16.82 6.65
N SER A 103 3.58 17.73 7.26
CA SER A 103 3.44 17.81 8.72
C SER A 103 2.84 16.51 9.28
N VAL A 104 1.73 16.01 8.71
CA VAL A 104 1.10 14.73 9.10
C VAL A 104 2.10 13.58 8.94
N GLY A 105 2.80 13.50 7.82
CA GLY A 105 3.79 12.46 7.55
C GLY A 105 4.98 12.49 8.52
N THR A 106 5.30 13.65 9.09
CA THR A 106 6.36 13.80 10.10
C THR A 106 5.91 13.29 11.47
N TYR A 107 4.69 13.64 11.90
CA TYR A 107 4.16 13.23 13.20
C TYR A 107 3.57 11.82 13.21
N PHE A 108 3.05 11.37 12.05
CA PHE A 108 2.42 10.06 11.88
C PHE A 108 3.00 9.33 10.66
N PRO A 109 4.29 8.97 10.67
CA PRO A 109 4.96 8.39 9.50
C PRO A 109 4.34 7.07 9.02
N ASP A 110 3.59 6.41 9.89
CA ASP A 110 2.98 5.10 9.65
C ASP A 110 1.47 5.13 9.40
N TYR A 111 0.87 6.32 9.32
CA TYR A 111 -0.59 6.50 9.23
C TYR A 111 -1.26 5.71 8.09
N LEU A 112 -0.58 5.54 6.97
CA LEU A 112 -1.05 4.73 5.84
C LEU A 112 -0.15 3.52 5.55
N LYS A 113 0.77 3.20 6.44
CA LYS A 113 1.43 1.91 6.31
C LYS A 113 0.38 0.85 6.61
N SER A 114 -0.15 0.24 5.53
CA SER A 114 -0.94 -0.97 5.65
C SER A 114 -0.14 -1.97 6.49
N PRO A 115 -0.73 -2.64 7.48
CA PRO A 115 -0.06 -3.77 8.12
C PRO A 115 0.45 -4.80 7.10
N TYR A 116 -0.05 -4.77 5.86
CA TYR A 116 0.42 -5.57 4.74
C TYR A 116 1.61 -4.95 3.96
N GLU A 117 1.96 -3.67 4.15
CA GLU A 117 3.16 -3.06 3.55
C GLU A 117 4.44 -3.43 4.30
N TYR A 118 4.33 -3.91 5.52
CA TYR A 118 5.46 -4.44 6.30
C TYR A 118 5.89 -5.83 5.86
N TYR A 119 5.15 -6.51 5.01
CA TYR A 119 5.60 -7.78 4.46
C TYR A 119 6.52 -7.51 3.27
N GLU A 120 7.83 -7.44 3.57
CA GLU A 120 8.81 -7.68 2.51
C GLU A 120 8.44 -9.02 1.85
N PRO A 121 8.22 -9.05 0.52
CA PRO A 121 7.90 -10.31 -0.14
C PRO A 121 9.00 -11.33 0.15
N LEU A 122 8.60 -12.55 0.39
CA LEU A 122 9.56 -13.63 0.54
C LEU A 122 10.37 -13.78 -0.75
N THR A 123 11.68 -13.92 -0.64
CA THR A 123 12.51 -14.26 -1.78
C THR A 123 12.16 -15.67 -2.26
N GLN A 124 12.51 -16.02 -3.48
CA GLN A 124 12.27 -17.37 -4.02
C GLN A 124 12.83 -18.49 -3.13
N MET A 125 13.94 -18.24 -2.44
CA MET A 125 14.52 -19.22 -1.50
C MET A 125 13.71 -19.28 -0.22
N GLU A 126 13.30 -18.15 0.33
CA GLU A 126 12.44 -18.08 1.52
C GLU A 126 11.06 -18.73 1.27
N GLU A 127 10.48 -18.56 0.07
CA GLU A 127 9.25 -19.26 -0.31
C GLU A 127 9.44 -20.78 -0.32
N LYS A 128 10.56 -21.28 -0.89
CA LYS A 128 10.85 -22.72 -0.88
C LYS A 128 11.00 -23.25 0.53
N VAL A 129 11.76 -22.55 1.38
CA VAL A 129 11.91 -22.89 2.80
C VAL A 129 10.57 -22.87 3.52
N PHE A 130 9.75 -21.82 3.31
CA PHE A 130 8.44 -21.68 3.94
C PHE A 130 7.47 -22.80 3.55
N ARG A 131 7.41 -23.17 2.26
CA ARG A 131 6.58 -24.29 1.79
C ARG A 131 6.94 -25.62 2.46
N LEU A 132 8.23 -25.91 2.60
CA LEU A 132 8.71 -27.11 3.26
C LEU A 132 8.47 -27.05 4.78
N MET A 133 8.57 -25.86 5.36
CA MET A 133 8.24 -25.60 6.74
C MET A 133 6.75 -25.85 7.04
N ALA A 134 5.85 -25.44 6.13
CA ALA A 134 4.42 -25.68 6.21
C ALA A 134 4.05 -27.17 6.09
N GLN A 135 4.88 -27.95 5.42
CA GLN A 135 4.76 -29.43 5.36
C GLN A 135 5.25 -30.13 6.64
N GLY A 136 5.69 -29.39 7.65
CA GLY A 136 6.14 -29.93 8.93
C GLY A 136 7.59 -30.41 8.96
N LEU A 137 8.40 -30.20 7.89
CA LEU A 137 9.79 -30.65 7.84
C LEU A 137 10.66 -29.88 8.85
N SER A 138 11.59 -30.57 9.52
CA SER A 138 12.59 -29.92 10.35
C SER A 138 13.60 -29.11 9.53
N ASN A 139 14.33 -28.18 10.15
CA ASN A 139 15.36 -27.41 9.45
C ASN A 139 16.45 -28.30 8.85
N ASP A 140 16.75 -29.42 9.47
CA ASP A 140 17.73 -30.39 8.97
C ASP A 140 17.19 -31.14 7.75
N ASP A 141 15.91 -31.49 7.73
CA ASP A 141 15.27 -32.12 6.58
C ASP A 141 15.17 -31.16 5.39
N ILE A 142 14.78 -29.90 5.66
CA ILE A 142 14.76 -28.83 4.66
C ILE A 142 16.16 -28.60 4.09
N ALA A 143 17.18 -28.59 4.93
CA ALA A 143 18.57 -28.42 4.52
C ALA A 143 19.02 -29.56 3.59
N ARG A 144 18.70 -30.79 3.96
CA ARG A 144 18.97 -31.97 3.12
C ARG A 144 18.26 -31.88 1.76
N GLN A 145 16.98 -31.53 1.76
CA GLN A 145 16.18 -31.47 0.54
C GLN A 145 16.61 -30.33 -0.40
N LEU A 146 17.06 -29.21 0.15
CA LEU A 146 17.50 -28.05 -0.64
C LEU A 146 19.02 -28.05 -0.94
N GLY A 147 19.77 -29.05 -0.49
CA GLY A 147 21.23 -29.11 -0.64
C GLY A 147 21.95 -27.96 0.06
N LYS A 148 21.43 -27.52 1.22
CA LYS A 148 21.97 -26.40 1.99
C LYS A 148 22.44 -26.86 3.38
N LYS A 149 23.19 -25.98 4.07
CA LYS A 149 23.56 -26.23 5.46
C LYS A 149 22.38 -25.88 6.40
N PRO A 150 22.17 -26.61 7.52
CA PRO A 150 21.09 -26.31 8.47
C PRO A 150 21.11 -24.85 8.98
N GLY A 151 22.32 -24.29 9.19
CA GLY A 151 22.48 -22.88 9.58
C GLY A 151 21.94 -21.90 8.54
N THR A 152 22.05 -22.22 7.23
CA THR A 152 21.48 -21.40 6.15
C THR A 152 19.96 -21.44 6.17
N VAL A 153 19.36 -22.61 6.43
CA VAL A 153 17.91 -22.75 6.55
C VAL A 153 17.40 -21.98 7.77
N LYS A 154 18.10 -22.07 8.91
CA LYS A 154 17.78 -21.29 10.12
C LYS A 154 17.81 -19.78 9.84
N PHE A 155 18.79 -19.30 9.09
CA PHE A 155 18.88 -17.89 8.67
C PHE A 155 17.65 -17.47 7.82
N HIS A 156 17.28 -18.29 6.82
CA HIS A 156 16.07 -18.03 6.03
C HIS A 156 14.80 -18.08 6.88
N SER A 157 14.70 -19.01 7.83
CA SER A 157 13.57 -19.09 8.77
C SER A 157 13.43 -17.83 9.61
N CYS A 158 14.53 -17.31 10.15
CA CYS A 158 14.52 -16.05 10.91
C CYS A 158 14.05 -14.86 10.03
N ASN A 159 14.51 -14.79 8.78
CA ASN A 159 14.08 -13.77 7.85
C ASN A 159 12.59 -13.90 7.49
N ILE A 160 12.09 -15.12 7.30
CA ILE A 160 10.67 -15.40 7.08
C ILE A 160 9.84 -14.90 8.28
N PHE A 161 10.22 -15.26 9.52
CA PHE A 161 9.50 -14.81 10.70
C PHE A 161 9.51 -13.30 10.87
N ARG A 162 10.65 -12.65 10.60
CA ARG A 162 10.76 -11.19 10.60
C ARG A 162 9.83 -10.58 9.55
N LYS A 163 9.84 -11.10 8.31
CA LYS A 163 9.03 -10.61 7.21
C LYS A 163 7.54 -10.85 7.43
N LEU A 164 7.16 -11.97 8.00
CA LEU A 164 5.78 -12.29 8.36
C LEU A 164 5.34 -11.67 9.69
N GLN A 165 6.26 -11.03 10.42
CA GLN A 165 6.02 -10.43 11.74
C GLN A 165 5.41 -11.42 12.74
N VAL A 166 5.92 -12.62 12.76
CA VAL A 166 5.50 -13.67 13.70
C VAL A 166 6.69 -14.13 14.53
N PRO A 167 6.53 -14.39 15.85
CA PRO A 167 7.62 -14.79 16.70
C PRO A 167 7.98 -16.28 16.57
N THR A 168 7.04 -17.10 16.07
CA THR A 168 7.20 -18.55 16.06
C THR A 168 6.91 -19.18 14.70
N ARG A 169 7.50 -20.36 14.49
CA ARG A 169 7.23 -21.20 13.33
C ARG A 169 5.75 -21.57 13.21
N GLN A 170 5.13 -21.89 14.34
CA GLN A 170 3.74 -22.33 14.37
C GLN A 170 2.83 -21.22 13.86
N GLU A 171 3.00 -20.02 14.36
CA GLU A 171 2.24 -18.84 13.91
C GLU A 171 2.51 -18.50 12.43
N ALA A 172 3.72 -18.77 11.93
CA ALA A 172 4.04 -18.55 10.52
C ALA A 172 3.27 -19.51 9.60
N VAL A 173 3.00 -20.74 10.05
CA VAL A 173 2.33 -21.79 9.26
C VAL A 173 0.81 -21.69 9.34
N GLU A 174 0.26 -21.21 10.46
CA GLU A 174 -1.19 -21.04 10.69
C GLU A 174 -1.78 -19.81 9.99
N ARG A 175 -0.94 -18.94 9.44
CA ARG A 175 -1.31 -17.68 8.81
C ARG A 175 -1.43 -17.80 7.28
#